data_c23d0b6fba5236de4c2b6c750b632273
#
_entry.id   c23d0b6fba5236de4c2b6c750b632273
#
_cell.length_a   1.000
_cell.length_b   1.000
_cell.length_c   1.000
_cell.angle_alpha   90.00
_cell.angle_beta   90.00
_cell.angle_gamma   90.00
#
_symmetry.space_group_name_H-M   'P 1'
#
loop_
_entity.id
_entity.type
_entity.pdbx_description
1 polymer ?
#
loop_
_entity_poly.entity_id
_entity_poly.type
_entity_poly.pdbx_seq_one_letter_code
_entity_poly.pdbx_strand_id
1 'polypeptide(L)'
;MHYVMAKGILSAGGNMNLYRGCTHGCIYCDSRSRCYHIDHAFEDVEVKQNAAELLEDALRRRRAPCMVGTGSMTDPYLPLEAELRLTRRAMEVVERYGCGFTVITKSDLILRDLDLLSRIQQKAKCVVQMTLTTADETLCRKLEPNVCTTARRCEVLRELQKAGIPTVVWLSPI
;
A
#
# COMPACT_ATOMS: atom_id res chain seq x y z
N MET A 1 -10.47 10.35 -10.53
CA MET A 1 -10.80 9.62 -9.28
C MET A 1 -12.20 9.97 -8.82
N HIS A 2 -12.86 9.04 -8.15
CA HIS A 2 -14.17 9.28 -7.54
C HIS A 2 -14.22 8.65 -6.12
N TYR A 3 -15.15 9.15 -5.31
CA TYR A 3 -15.28 8.69 -3.91
C TYR A 3 -16.44 7.72 -3.78
N VAL A 4 -16.25 6.69 -2.95
CA VAL A 4 -17.28 5.71 -2.62
C VAL A 4 -17.38 5.48 -1.12
N MET A 5 -18.58 5.07 -0.69
CA MET A 5 -18.83 4.56 0.65
C MET A 5 -18.76 3.04 0.64
N ALA A 6 -17.67 2.48 1.16
CA ALA A 6 -17.50 1.04 1.24
C ALA A 6 -18.41 0.43 2.34
N LYS A 7 -18.80 -0.85 2.16
CA LYS A 7 -19.57 -1.61 3.17
C LYS A 7 -18.65 -2.37 4.13
N GLY A 8 -17.39 -2.55 3.79
CA GLY A 8 -16.39 -3.24 4.58
C GLY A 8 -15.01 -2.97 4.01
N ILE A 9 -13.97 -3.16 4.83
CA ILE A 9 -12.59 -2.84 4.43
C ILE A 9 -11.62 -3.99 4.69
N LEU A 10 -11.77 -4.71 5.79
CA LEU A 10 -10.81 -5.73 6.22
C LEU A 10 -11.34 -7.12 5.87
N SER A 11 -10.56 -7.88 5.10
CA SER A 11 -10.85 -9.28 4.80
C SER A 11 -10.64 -10.18 6.01
N ALA A 12 -11.11 -11.42 5.96
CA ALA A 12 -10.86 -12.43 7.00
C ALA A 12 -9.35 -12.66 7.23
N GLY A 13 -8.55 -12.61 6.17
CA GLY A 13 -7.09 -12.74 6.22
C GLY A 13 -6.34 -11.48 6.65
N GLY A 14 -7.04 -10.40 7.00
CA GLY A 14 -6.40 -9.16 7.46
C GLY A 14 -5.96 -8.21 6.35
N ASN A 15 -6.31 -8.47 5.09
CA ASN A 15 -5.96 -7.58 3.98
C ASN A 15 -7.03 -6.50 3.78
N MET A 16 -6.59 -5.30 3.44
CA MET A 16 -7.44 -4.17 3.07
C MET A 16 -7.00 -3.55 1.75
N ASN A 17 -7.96 -2.95 1.03
CA ASN A 17 -7.70 -2.11 -0.13
C ASN A 17 -8.42 -0.78 0.07
N LEU A 18 -7.65 0.27 0.26
CA LEU A 18 -8.14 1.64 0.49
C LEU A 18 -8.64 2.29 -0.81
N TYR A 19 -8.02 1.86 -1.90
CA TYR A 19 -8.27 2.32 -3.26
C TYR A 19 -8.62 1.15 -4.15
N ARG A 20 -9.23 1.44 -5.30
CA ARG A 20 -9.49 0.47 -6.35
C ARG A 20 -9.21 1.12 -7.71
N GLY A 21 -8.45 0.45 -8.58
CA GLY A 21 -7.80 1.05 -9.72
C GLY A 21 -6.45 1.66 -9.34
N CYS A 22 -5.65 2.07 -10.34
CA CYS A 22 -4.28 2.52 -10.11
C CYS A 22 -3.77 3.41 -11.25
N THR A 23 -3.05 4.48 -10.91
CA THR A 23 -2.45 5.42 -11.87
C THR A 23 -0.97 5.18 -12.14
N HIS A 24 -0.36 4.15 -11.55
CA HIS A 24 1.06 3.82 -11.77
C HIS A 24 1.37 3.40 -13.22
N GLY A 25 0.38 2.91 -13.95
CA GLY A 25 0.51 2.64 -15.38
C GLY A 25 1.35 1.40 -15.73
N CYS A 26 1.61 0.51 -14.78
CA CYS A 26 2.38 -0.71 -15.05
C CYS A 26 1.74 -1.52 -16.18
N ILE A 27 2.48 -1.78 -17.26
CA ILE A 27 1.93 -2.42 -18.45
C ILE A 27 1.61 -3.91 -18.26
N TYR A 28 2.18 -4.53 -17.24
CA TYR A 28 2.00 -5.95 -16.87
C TYR A 28 0.99 -6.17 -15.73
N CYS A 29 0.27 -5.12 -15.30
CA CYS A 29 -0.59 -5.16 -14.12
C CYS A 29 -1.78 -6.11 -14.32
N ASP A 30 -1.82 -7.21 -13.59
CA ASP A 30 -2.91 -8.19 -13.61
C ASP A 30 -4.19 -7.68 -12.95
N SER A 31 -4.10 -6.68 -12.07
CA SER A 31 -5.27 -6.04 -11.45
C SER A 31 -6.20 -5.35 -12.46
N ARG A 32 -5.75 -5.18 -13.72
CA ARG A 32 -6.59 -4.77 -14.85
C ARG A 32 -7.46 -5.89 -15.39
N SER A 33 -7.22 -7.11 -14.96
CA SER A 33 -7.95 -8.29 -15.41
C SER A 33 -9.43 -8.22 -14.99
N ARG A 34 -10.31 -8.78 -15.83
CA ARG A 34 -11.76 -8.84 -15.57
C ARG A 34 -12.13 -9.59 -14.29
N CYS A 35 -11.25 -10.47 -13.79
CA CYS A 35 -11.50 -11.19 -12.53
C CYS A 35 -11.57 -10.28 -11.30
N TYR A 36 -11.06 -9.06 -11.38
CA TYR A 36 -11.16 -8.08 -10.29
C TYR A 36 -12.44 -7.23 -10.35
N HIS A 37 -13.29 -7.43 -11.38
CA HIS A 37 -14.61 -6.80 -11.52
C HIS A 37 -14.57 -5.27 -11.38
N ILE A 38 -13.56 -4.61 -11.96
CA ILE A 38 -13.50 -3.15 -12.09
C ILE A 38 -14.32 -2.77 -13.32
N ASP A 39 -15.40 -2.05 -13.10
CA ASP A 39 -16.40 -1.68 -14.12
C ASP A 39 -16.25 -0.24 -14.64
N HIS A 40 -15.18 0.43 -14.25
CA HIS A 40 -14.80 1.76 -14.68
C HIS A 40 -13.37 1.78 -15.23
N ALA A 41 -12.92 2.92 -15.78
CA ALA A 41 -11.54 3.06 -16.21
C ALA A 41 -10.58 2.79 -15.05
N PHE A 42 -9.57 1.95 -15.26
CA PHE A 42 -8.66 1.52 -14.18
C PHE A 42 -7.88 2.69 -13.56
N GLU A 43 -7.65 3.75 -14.33
CA GLU A 43 -7.00 4.98 -13.90
C GLU A 43 -7.95 5.95 -13.18
N ASP A 44 -9.27 5.74 -13.27
CA ASP A 44 -10.25 6.46 -12.47
C ASP A 44 -10.37 5.82 -11.09
N VAL A 45 -9.40 6.14 -10.22
CA VAL A 45 -9.24 5.49 -8.93
C VAL A 45 -10.45 5.74 -8.03
N GLU A 46 -11.06 4.64 -7.58
CA GLU A 46 -12.09 4.63 -6.54
C GLU A 46 -11.44 4.83 -5.17
N VAL A 47 -11.87 5.84 -4.44
CA VAL A 47 -11.37 6.18 -3.09
C VAL A 47 -12.43 5.83 -2.06
N LYS A 48 -12.14 4.89 -1.17
CA LYS A 48 -13.04 4.49 -0.07
C LYS A 48 -12.92 5.48 1.08
N GLN A 49 -13.70 6.57 1.01
CA GLN A 49 -13.56 7.70 1.93
C GLN A 49 -13.81 7.35 3.41
N ASN A 50 -14.61 6.31 3.69
CA ASN A 50 -14.92 5.81 5.03
C ASN A 50 -14.02 4.62 5.45
N ALA A 51 -12.89 4.41 4.79
CA ALA A 51 -12.04 3.25 5.04
C ALA A 51 -11.45 3.21 6.45
N ALA A 52 -11.03 4.36 6.99
CA ALA A 52 -10.43 4.45 8.32
C ALA A 52 -11.47 4.11 9.41
N GLU A 53 -12.68 4.61 9.30
CA GLU A 53 -13.79 4.35 10.21
C GLU A 53 -14.19 2.87 10.19
N LEU A 54 -14.29 2.29 9.00
CA LEU A 54 -14.58 0.86 8.85
C LEU A 54 -13.45 -0.01 9.41
N LEU A 55 -12.20 0.39 9.24
CA LEU A 55 -11.05 -0.31 9.80
C LEU A 55 -11.08 -0.25 11.33
N GLU A 56 -11.35 0.92 11.90
CA GLU A 56 -11.48 1.09 13.35
C GLU A 56 -12.59 0.20 13.92
N ASP A 57 -13.75 0.17 13.28
CA ASP A 57 -14.85 -0.70 13.67
C ASP A 57 -14.49 -2.19 13.58
N ALA A 58 -13.78 -2.57 12.53
CA ALA A 58 -13.34 -3.95 12.35
C ALA A 58 -12.32 -4.38 13.41
N LEU A 59 -11.33 -3.53 13.71
CA LEU A 59 -10.29 -3.84 14.70
C LEU A 59 -10.83 -3.82 16.13
N ARG A 60 -11.75 -2.91 16.46
CA ARG A 60 -12.43 -2.85 17.77
C ARG A 60 -13.18 -4.16 18.12
N ARG A 61 -13.71 -4.85 17.11
CA ARG A 61 -14.44 -6.13 17.31
C ARG A 61 -13.48 -7.33 17.44
N ARG A 62 -12.21 -7.18 17.13
CA ARG A 62 -11.23 -8.27 17.24
C ARG A 62 -10.83 -8.49 18.70
N ARG A 63 -10.71 -9.77 19.09
CA ARG A 63 -10.28 -10.16 20.44
C ARG A 63 -8.76 -10.22 20.61
N ALA A 64 -8.02 -10.26 19.52
CA ALA A 64 -6.57 -10.35 19.50
C ALA A 64 -5.99 -9.46 18.41
N PRO A 65 -4.76 -8.91 18.62
CA PRO A 65 -4.02 -8.20 17.59
C PRO A 65 -3.84 -9.05 16.33
N CYS A 66 -3.76 -8.40 15.19
CA CYS A 66 -3.60 -9.05 13.89
C CYS A 66 -2.58 -8.31 13.04
N MET A 67 -2.17 -8.94 11.95
CA MET A 67 -1.43 -8.27 10.88
C MET A 67 -2.44 -7.69 9.90
N VAL A 68 -2.34 -6.38 9.63
CA VAL A 68 -3.13 -5.70 8.60
C VAL A 68 -2.26 -5.51 7.37
N GLY A 69 -2.69 -6.05 6.23
CA GLY A 69 -1.96 -5.98 4.95
C GLY A 69 -2.65 -5.07 3.93
N THR A 70 -1.85 -4.41 3.08
CA THR A 70 -2.36 -3.64 1.93
C THR A 70 -1.37 -3.63 0.77
N GLY A 71 -1.83 -3.24 -0.42
CA GLY A 71 -0.99 -3.12 -1.60
C GLY A 71 -1.03 -4.30 -2.58
N SER A 72 -1.82 -5.33 -2.29
CA SER A 72 -1.90 -6.52 -3.17
C SER A 72 -2.68 -6.28 -4.46
N MET A 73 -3.65 -5.36 -4.47
CA MET A 73 -4.46 -5.04 -5.64
C MET A 73 -4.16 -3.65 -6.19
N THR A 74 -4.10 -2.66 -5.31
CA THR A 74 -3.80 -1.26 -5.64
C THR A 74 -2.68 -0.79 -4.73
N ASP A 75 -1.70 -0.08 -5.29
CA ASP A 75 -0.64 0.52 -4.48
C ASP A 75 -1.25 1.56 -3.52
N PRO A 76 -1.04 1.43 -2.20
CA PRO A 76 -1.59 2.38 -1.24
C PRO A 76 -0.88 3.74 -1.21
N TYR A 77 0.24 3.87 -1.93
CA TYR A 77 1.00 5.10 -2.08
C TYR A 77 0.94 5.66 -3.51
N LEU A 78 -0.25 5.66 -4.08
CA LEU A 78 -0.55 6.37 -5.32
C LEU A 78 -0.23 7.89 -5.18
N PRO A 79 0.03 8.63 -6.27
CA PRO A 79 0.26 10.07 -6.20
C PRO A 79 -0.81 10.85 -5.42
N LEU A 80 -2.08 10.46 -5.54
CA LEU A 80 -3.21 11.06 -4.80
C LEU A 80 -3.10 10.91 -3.27
N GLU A 81 -2.35 9.93 -2.79
CA GLU A 81 -2.12 9.71 -1.35
C GLU A 81 -1.28 10.82 -0.71
N ALA A 82 -0.52 11.60 -1.51
CA ALA A 82 0.21 12.77 -1.02
C ALA A 82 -0.73 13.79 -0.36
N GLU A 83 -1.93 13.95 -0.91
CA GLU A 83 -2.96 14.88 -0.43
C GLU A 83 -3.97 14.18 0.49
N LEU A 84 -4.51 13.03 0.08
CA LEU A 84 -5.59 12.35 0.80
C LEU A 84 -5.16 11.76 2.14
N ARG A 85 -3.92 11.30 2.26
CA ARG A 85 -3.35 10.68 3.47
C ARG A 85 -4.22 9.56 4.05
N LEU A 86 -4.95 8.83 3.19
CA LEU A 86 -5.87 7.79 3.62
C LEU A 86 -5.11 6.58 4.17
N THR A 87 -3.99 6.22 3.54
CA THR A 87 -3.08 5.17 4.03
C THR A 87 -2.51 5.53 5.39
N ARG A 88 -2.07 6.78 5.59
CA ARG A 88 -1.59 7.25 6.89
C ARG A 88 -2.68 7.14 7.95
N ARG A 89 -3.90 7.62 7.67
CA ARG A 89 -5.04 7.51 8.61
C ARG A 89 -5.35 6.06 8.98
N ALA A 90 -5.33 5.16 7.99
CA ALA A 90 -5.53 3.73 8.25
C ALA A 90 -4.40 3.14 9.15
N MET A 91 -3.15 3.52 8.92
CA MET A 91 -2.01 3.10 9.75
C MET A 91 -2.11 3.64 11.19
N GLU A 92 -2.62 4.86 11.40
CA GLU A 92 -2.87 5.43 12.73
C GLU A 92 -3.90 4.61 13.50
N VAL A 93 -4.92 4.09 12.82
CA VAL A 93 -5.87 3.14 13.40
C VAL A 93 -5.16 1.82 13.76
N VAL A 94 -4.36 1.25 12.85
CA VAL A 94 -3.60 0.01 13.10
C VAL A 94 -2.70 0.16 14.32
N GLU A 95 -1.96 1.28 14.43
CA GLU A 95 -1.09 1.58 15.57
C GLU A 95 -1.86 1.68 16.90
N ARG A 96 -3.01 2.37 16.88
CA ARG A 96 -3.87 2.55 18.05
C ARG A 96 -4.37 1.22 18.63
N TYR A 97 -4.70 0.27 17.76
CA TYR A 97 -5.17 -1.06 18.16
C TYR A 97 -4.06 -2.09 18.37
N GLY A 98 -2.79 -1.68 18.32
CA GLY A 98 -1.64 -2.57 18.55
C GLY A 98 -1.52 -3.71 17.54
N CYS A 99 -2.04 -3.53 16.34
CA CYS A 99 -1.92 -4.49 15.25
C CYS A 99 -0.62 -4.27 14.47
N GLY A 100 -0.09 -5.33 13.87
CA GLY A 100 1.01 -5.23 12.92
C GLY A 100 0.53 -4.70 11.56
N PHE A 101 1.50 -4.23 10.77
CA PHE A 101 1.22 -3.68 9.44
C PHE A 101 2.16 -4.23 8.38
N THR A 102 1.64 -4.59 7.24
CA THR A 102 2.45 -4.92 6.07
C THR A 102 1.91 -4.25 4.82
N VAL A 103 2.81 -3.74 4.00
CA VAL A 103 2.46 -2.97 2.80
C VAL A 103 3.33 -3.37 1.63
N ILE A 104 2.72 -3.56 0.46
CA ILE A 104 3.40 -3.72 -0.81
C ILE A 104 3.30 -2.40 -1.58
N THR A 105 4.41 -1.86 -2.04
CA THR A 105 4.43 -0.61 -2.80
C THR A 105 5.59 -0.54 -3.80
N LYS A 106 5.46 0.34 -4.78
CA LYS A 106 6.52 0.78 -5.70
C LYS A 106 6.86 2.26 -5.52
N SER A 107 6.28 2.92 -4.52
CA SER A 107 6.35 4.37 -4.33
C SER A 107 7.35 4.75 -3.24
N ASP A 108 8.11 5.81 -3.48
CA ASP A 108 8.97 6.41 -2.46
C ASP A 108 8.21 7.30 -1.48
N LEU A 109 6.93 7.59 -1.75
CA LEU A 109 6.05 8.34 -0.86
C LEU A 109 5.88 7.66 0.51
N ILE A 110 6.15 6.37 0.62
CA ILE A 110 6.14 5.63 1.90
C ILE A 110 7.07 6.26 2.95
N LEU A 111 8.17 6.91 2.53
CA LEU A 111 9.09 7.57 3.46
C LEU A 111 8.45 8.74 4.22
N ARG A 112 7.37 9.33 3.71
CA ARG A 112 6.56 10.32 4.44
C ARG A 112 6.06 9.79 5.78
N ASP A 113 5.77 8.50 5.84
CA ASP A 113 5.13 7.84 6.98
C ASP A 113 6.12 7.01 7.83
N LEU A 114 7.43 7.25 7.66
CA LEU A 114 8.50 6.52 8.36
C LEU A 114 8.36 6.58 9.89
N ASP A 115 7.91 7.72 10.42
CA ASP A 115 7.62 7.91 11.84
C ASP A 115 6.58 6.93 12.36
N LEU A 116 5.50 6.74 11.60
CA LEU A 116 4.39 5.87 11.96
C LEU A 116 4.76 4.39 11.79
N LEU A 117 5.45 4.05 10.70
CA LEU A 117 5.99 2.71 10.48
C LEU A 117 6.90 2.28 11.63
N SER A 118 7.77 3.19 12.11
CA SER A 118 8.65 2.93 13.25
C SER A 118 7.88 2.71 14.56
N ARG A 119 6.84 3.50 14.82
CA ARG A 119 5.99 3.30 16.02
C ARG A 119 5.25 1.96 15.97
N ILE A 120 4.71 1.58 14.80
CA ILE A 120 4.06 0.27 14.63
C ILE A 120 5.09 -0.85 14.83
N GLN A 121 6.30 -0.71 14.28
CA GLN A 121 7.37 -1.71 14.45
C GLN A 121 7.76 -1.91 15.93
N GLN A 122 7.76 -0.86 16.73
CA GLN A 122 8.06 -0.94 18.16
C GLN A 122 6.96 -1.62 18.99
N LYS A 123 5.69 -1.45 18.60
CA LYS A 123 4.52 -1.99 19.33
C LYS A 123 4.15 -3.41 18.91
N ALA A 124 4.29 -3.70 17.64
CA ALA A 124 3.88 -4.96 17.03
C ALA A 124 4.92 -5.42 15.99
N LYS A 125 4.54 -5.54 14.74
CA LYS A 125 5.47 -5.82 13.64
C LYS A 125 5.09 -4.98 12.42
N CYS A 126 6.08 -4.37 11.77
CA CYS A 126 5.89 -3.68 10.51
C CYS A 126 6.80 -4.31 9.44
N VAL A 127 6.26 -4.59 8.26
CA VAL A 127 7.04 -5.13 7.13
C VAL A 127 6.69 -4.35 5.87
N VAL A 128 7.69 -3.72 5.26
CA VAL A 128 7.54 -3.05 3.97
C VAL A 128 8.04 -3.97 2.85
N GLN A 129 7.20 -4.17 1.86
CA GLN A 129 7.49 -5.00 0.70
C GLN A 129 7.62 -4.09 -0.52
N MET A 130 8.80 -4.07 -1.14
CA MET A 130 9.09 -3.23 -2.30
C MET A 130 9.23 -4.08 -3.54
N THR A 131 8.46 -3.77 -4.58
CA THR A 131 8.60 -4.46 -5.87
C THR A 131 9.75 -3.85 -6.68
N LEU A 132 10.65 -4.68 -7.14
CA LEU A 132 11.71 -4.35 -8.09
C LEU A 132 11.50 -5.18 -9.35
N THR A 133 11.35 -4.51 -10.49
CA THR A 133 11.01 -5.15 -11.77
C THR A 133 12.25 -5.40 -12.62
N THR A 134 13.15 -4.44 -12.66
CA THR A 134 14.39 -4.48 -13.47
C THR A 134 15.44 -3.53 -12.88
N ALA A 135 16.71 -3.83 -13.10
CA ALA A 135 17.80 -2.93 -12.76
C ALA A 135 18.06 -1.84 -13.83
N ASP A 136 17.54 -2.05 -15.06
CA ASP A 136 17.64 -1.09 -16.15
C ASP A 136 16.59 0.01 -15.98
N GLU A 137 17.02 1.24 -15.73
CA GLU A 137 16.12 2.37 -15.54
C GLU A 137 15.33 2.76 -16.79
N THR A 138 15.90 2.58 -17.98
CA THR A 138 15.21 2.86 -19.23
C THR A 138 14.05 1.89 -19.43
N LEU A 139 14.30 0.61 -19.15
CA LEU A 139 13.27 -0.42 -19.17
C LEU A 139 12.25 -0.20 -18.06
N CYS A 140 12.68 0.15 -16.85
CA CYS A 140 11.79 0.46 -15.74
C CYS A 140 10.77 1.54 -16.11
N ARG A 141 11.21 2.65 -16.70
CA ARG A 141 10.31 3.73 -17.14
C ARG A 141 9.33 3.32 -18.25
N LYS A 142 9.69 2.34 -19.08
CA LYS A 142 8.78 1.79 -20.09
C LYS A 142 7.74 0.86 -19.50
N LEU A 143 8.13 0.06 -18.50
CA LEU A 143 7.25 -0.92 -17.86
C LEU A 143 6.35 -0.29 -16.79
N GLU A 144 6.86 0.73 -16.09
CA GLU A 144 6.24 1.36 -14.92
C GLU A 144 6.37 2.90 -15.01
N PRO A 145 5.66 3.55 -15.95
CA PRO A 145 5.93 4.94 -16.33
C PRO A 145 5.72 5.96 -15.21
N ASN A 146 4.80 5.71 -14.27
CA ASN A 146 4.37 6.68 -13.28
C ASN A 146 4.78 6.30 -11.84
N VAL A 147 5.87 5.55 -11.68
CA VAL A 147 6.45 5.23 -10.36
C VAL A 147 7.92 5.65 -10.30
N CYS A 148 8.49 5.70 -9.11
CA CYS A 148 9.90 5.98 -8.95
C CYS A 148 10.78 4.85 -9.51
N THR A 149 12.00 5.19 -9.95
CA THR A 149 12.93 4.24 -10.57
C THR A 149 13.40 3.17 -9.59
N THR A 150 13.96 2.08 -10.09
CA THR A 150 14.55 1.02 -9.27
C THR A 150 15.66 1.55 -8.35
N ALA A 151 16.52 2.44 -8.85
CA ALA A 151 17.55 3.09 -8.01
C ALA A 151 16.92 3.81 -6.82
N ARG A 152 15.86 4.59 -7.06
CA ARG A 152 15.14 5.29 -5.99
C ARG A 152 14.48 4.31 -4.99
N ARG A 153 13.91 3.21 -5.46
CA ARG A 153 13.35 2.15 -4.58
C ARG A 153 14.43 1.50 -3.72
N CYS A 154 15.64 1.31 -4.25
CA CYS A 154 16.78 0.83 -3.47
C CYS A 154 17.20 1.83 -2.38
N GLU A 155 17.12 3.14 -2.64
CA GLU A 155 17.33 4.17 -1.61
C GLU A 155 16.26 4.07 -0.51
N VAL A 156 14.98 3.94 -0.89
CA VAL A 156 13.88 3.75 0.06
C VAL A 156 14.12 2.54 0.96
N LEU A 157 14.56 1.41 0.40
CA LEU A 157 14.89 0.22 1.17
C LEU A 157 16.01 0.48 2.18
N ARG A 158 17.06 1.25 1.80
CA ARG A 158 18.14 1.63 2.72
C ARG A 158 17.64 2.53 3.85
N GLU A 159 16.76 3.50 3.56
CA GLU A 159 16.19 4.38 4.60
C GLU A 159 15.30 3.59 5.56
N LEU A 160 14.49 2.67 5.08
CA LEU A 160 13.70 1.77 5.91
C LEU A 160 14.59 0.89 6.80
N GLN A 161 15.67 0.34 6.24
CA GLN A 161 16.64 -0.46 7.00
C GLN A 161 17.32 0.35 8.10
N LYS A 162 17.75 1.59 7.81
CA LYS A 162 18.33 2.51 8.83
C LYS A 162 17.34 2.79 9.97
N ALA A 163 16.04 2.84 9.67
CA ALA A 163 14.98 3.02 10.66
C ALA A 163 14.61 1.73 11.40
N GLY A 164 15.28 0.60 11.13
CA GLY A 164 15.02 -0.68 11.77
C GLY A 164 13.71 -1.35 11.30
N ILE A 165 13.21 -0.98 10.13
CA ILE A 165 11.97 -1.56 9.58
C ILE A 165 12.34 -2.75 8.68
N PRO A 166 11.83 -3.97 8.98
CA PRO A 166 11.99 -5.12 8.11
C PRO A 166 11.45 -4.90 6.71
N THR A 167 12.23 -5.29 5.72
CA THR A 167 11.87 -5.16 4.31
C THR A 167 11.89 -6.49 3.57
N VAL A 168 11.04 -6.60 2.55
CA VAL A 168 11.01 -7.72 1.59
C VAL A 168 11.10 -7.12 0.19
N VAL A 169 11.86 -7.76 -0.68
CA VAL A 169 11.93 -7.41 -2.10
C VAL A 169 11.11 -8.43 -2.90
N TRP A 170 10.17 -7.92 -3.67
CA TRP A 170 9.45 -8.69 -4.68
C TRP A 170 10.12 -8.48 -6.04
N LEU A 171 10.72 -9.53 -6.58
CA LEU A 171 11.23 -9.55 -7.97
C LEU A 171 10.06 -10.00 -8.87
N SER A 172 9.42 -9.05 -9.54
CA SER A 172 8.23 -9.35 -10.36
C SER A 172 7.98 -8.23 -11.39
N PRO A 173 7.54 -8.59 -12.61
CA PRO A 173 7.48 -9.95 -13.19
C PRO A 173 8.88 -10.51 -13.49
N ILE A 174 8.99 -11.84 -13.53
CA ILE A 174 10.23 -12.56 -13.92
C ILE A 174 9.98 -13.23 -15.26
#